data_0b35e5d8aec45e928ac8a284c70475ca
#
_entry.id   0b35e5d8aec45e928ac8a284c70475ca
#
_cell.length_a   1.000
_cell.length_b   1.000
_cell.length_c   1.000
_cell.angle_alpha   90.00
_cell.angle_beta   90.00
_cell.angle_gamma   90.00
#
_symmetry.space_group_name_H-M   'P 1'
#
loop_
_entity.id
_entity.type
_entity.pdbx_description
1 polymer ?
#
loop_
_entity_poly.entity_id
_entity_poly.type
_entity_poly.pdbx_seq_one_letter_code
_entity_poly.pdbx_strand_id
1 'polypeptide(L)'
;MTIDYATTHLEKNKNSIYSLLHQSTEAEYQWKQSQDKWNLLEIICHLYDEECEDFKTRFKNVIETPHKRPPAIDPVAWVKDRKYTEQNFEEKLSSFIQERDESIKYLKRLLNPDLTQGYDYGKFGHVDGIFFLTNWLAHDYLHIKQIVRLKYDYTSQLSDKQIDYAGTWT
;
A
#
# COMPACT_ATOMS: atom_id res chain seq x y z
N MET A 1 9.44 17.07 -0.85
CA MET A 1 9.04 15.92 -1.69
C MET A 1 9.05 16.36 -3.13
N THR A 2 9.68 15.59 -4.03
CA THR A 2 9.68 15.82 -5.48
C THR A 2 9.07 14.62 -6.19
N ILE A 3 8.57 14.81 -7.43
CA ILE A 3 8.06 13.71 -8.26
C ILE A 3 9.14 12.63 -8.48
N ASP A 4 10.37 13.03 -8.79
CA ASP A 4 11.48 12.09 -9.01
C ASP A 4 11.81 11.26 -7.78
N TYR A 5 11.81 11.88 -6.60
CA TYR A 5 11.99 11.17 -5.34
C TYR A 5 10.85 10.17 -5.13
N ALA A 6 9.60 10.63 -5.27
CA ALA A 6 8.43 9.78 -5.08
C ALA A 6 8.42 8.59 -6.05
N THR A 7 8.61 8.82 -7.36
CA THR A 7 8.62 7.74 -8.36
C THR A 7 9.72 6.72 -8.13
N THR A 8 10.93 7.19 -7.77
CA THR A 8 12.06 6.31 -7.45
C THR A 8 11.73 5.40 -6.24
N HIS A 9 11.11 5.96 -5.20
CA HIS A 9 10.80 5.19 -3.99
C HIS A 9 9.55 4.32 -4.15
N LEU A 10 8.53 4.75 -4.88
CA LEU A 10 7.38 3.90 -5.25
C LEU A 10 7.82 2.67 -6.05
N GLU A 11 8.77 2.84 -6.98
CA GLU A 11 9.34 1.71 -7.74
C GLU A 11 10.13 0.74 -6.86
N LYS A 12 10.96 1.25 -5.94
CA LYS A 12 11.67 0.42 -4.95
C LYS A 12 10.71 -0.32 -4.04
N ASN A 13 9.67 0.36 -3.55
CA ASN A 13 8.68 -0.22 -2.66
C ASN A 13 7.85 -1.30 -3.37
N LYS A 14 7.45 -1.06 -4.64
CA LYS A 14 6.82 -2.08 -5.51
C LYS A 14 7.67 -3.36 -5.57
N ASN A 15 8.95 -3.21 -5.88
CA ASN A 15 9.86 -4.34 -6.00
C ASN A 15 10.07 -5.06 -4.65
N SER A 16 10.12 -4.32 -3.55
CA SER A 16 10.22 -4.88 -2.20
C SER A 16 8.96 -5.68 -1.83
N ILE A 17 7.78 -5.12 -2.06
CA ILE A 17 6.49 -5.79 -1.82
C ILE A 17 6.40 -7.06 -2.67
N TYR A 18 6.72 -6.97 -3.98
CA TYR A 18 6.74 -8.13 -4.86
C TYR A 18 7.69 -9.22 -4.34
N SER A 19 8.93 -8.87 -4.00
CA SER A 19 9.92 -9.84 -3.52
C SER A 19 9.53 -10.50 -2.19
N LEU A 20 8.82 -9.78 -1.33
CA LEU A 20 8.34 -10.32 -0.06
C LEU A 20 7.13 -11.26 -0.23
N LEU A 21 6.29 -11.03 -1.24
CA LEU A 21 5.02 -11.76 -1.42
C LEU A 21 5.09 -12.84 -2.49
N HIS A 22 5.93 -12.64 -3.52
CA HIS A 22 6.05 -13.60 -4.62
C HIS A 22 6.45 -14.99 -4.13
N GLN A 23 5.77 -16.01 -4.65
CA GLN A 23 5.95 -17.41 -4.24
C GLN A 23 5.58 -17.74 -2.77
N SER A 24 4.83 -16.88 -2.08
CA SER A 24 4.25 -17.26 -0.79
C SER A 24 3.27 -18.42 -1.00
N THR A 25 3.38 -19.44 -0.15
CA THR A 25 2.43 -20.59 -0.18
C THR A 25 1.06 -20.19 0.35
N GLU A 26 0.03 -20.95 0.00
CA GLU A 26 -1.32 -20.72 0.50
C GLU A 26 -1.37 -20.69 2.03
N ALA A 27 -0.68 -21.62 2.68
CA ALA A 27 -0.57 -21.67 4.13
C ALA A 27 0.05 -20.39 4.71
N GLU A 28 1.02 -19.77 4.02
CA GLU A 28 1.67 -18.55 4.45
C GLU A 28 0.78 -17.32 4.22
N TYR A 29 0.21 -17.13 3.02
CA TYR A 29 -0.56 -15.93 2.74
C TYR A 29 -1.94 -15.91 3.41
N GLN A 30 -2.49 -17.07 3.81
CA GLN A 30 -3.73 -17.17 4.59
C GLN A 30 -3.51 -17.10 6.11
N TRP A 31 -2.29 -17.26 6.57
CA TRP A 31 -2.00 -17.26 8.00
C TRP A 31 -2.26 -15.88 8.64
N LYS A 32 -2.82 -15.91 9.86
CA LYS A 32 -3.09 -14.73 10.68
C LYS A 32 -2.45 -14.88 12.05
N GLN A 33 -1.89 -13.80 12.56
CA GLN A 33 -1.41 -13.73 13.97
C GLN A 33 -2.57 -13.93 14.96
N SER A 34 -3.76 -13.38 14.63
CA SER A 34 -5.02 -13.52 15.36
C SER A 34 -6.19 -13.21 14.39
N GLN A 35 -7.41 -13.58 14.79
CA GLN A 35 -8.59 -13.43 13.93
C GLN A 35 -8.89 -11.98 13.51
N ASP A 36 -8.50 -11.00 14.32
CA ASP A 36 -8.69 -9.56 14.08
C ASP A 36 -7.57 -8.92 13.25
N LYS A 37 -6.51 -9.66 12.93
CA LYS A 37 -5.39 -9.17 12.12
C LYS A 37 -5.51 -9.61 10.67
N TRP A 38 -4.98 -8.78 9.78
CA TRP A 38 -4.94 -9.08 8.36
C TRP A 38 -3.85 -10.10 8.05
N ASN A 39 -4.14 -11.00 7.11
CA ASN A 39 -3.14 -11.86 6.47
C ASN A 39 -2.51 -11.18 5.24
N LEU A 40 -1.57 -11.87 4.56
CA LEU A 40 -0.90 -11.30 3.41
C LEU A 40 -1.85 -11.07 2.22
N LEU A 41 -2.88 -11.91 2.05
CA LEU A 41 -3.90 -11.71 1.00
C LEU A 41 -4.72 -10.44 1.25
N GLU A 42 -5.17 -10.22 2.48
CA GLU A 42 -5.93 -9.01 2.82
C GLU A 42 -5.08 -7.75 2.65
N ILE A 43 -3.79 -7.81 3.00
CA ILE A 43 -2.85 -6.69 2.81
C ILE A 43 -2.67 -6.36 1.33
N ILE A 44 -2.45 -7.36 0.46
CA ILE A 44 -2.24 -7.05 -0.97
C ILE A 44 -3.52 -6.58 -1.66
N CYS A 45 -4.69 -7.07 -1.25
CA CYS A 45 -5.97 -6.53 -1.71
C CYS A 45 -6.13 -5.07 -1.32
N HIS A 46 -5.82 -4.73 -0.07
CA HIS A 46 -5.88 -3.36 0.43
C HIS A 46 -4.90 -2.45 -0.31
N LEU A 47 -3.64 -2.86 -0.49
CA LEU A 47 -2.65 -2.09 -1.24
C LEU A 47 -3.10 -1.82 -2.68
N TYR A 48 -3.70 -2.79 -3.35
CA TYR A 48 -4.25 -2.62 -4.69
C TYR A 48 -5.40 -1.60 -4.72
N ASP A 49 -6.36 -1.73 -3.81
CA ASP A 49 -7.53 -0.85 -3.76
C ASP A 49 -7.14 0.59 -3.38
N GLU A 50 -6.22 0.79 -2.43
CA GLU A 50 -5.67 2.10 -2.07
C GLU A 50 -4.88 2.74 -3.23
N GLU A 51 -4.15 1.93 -4.00
CA GLU A 51 -3.46 2.40 -5.19
C GLU A 51 -4.43 2.94 -6.23
N CYS A 52 -5.53 2.22 -6.47
CA CYS A 52 -6.53 2.61 -7.47
C CYS A 52 -7.38 3.80 -7.03
N GLU A 53 -7.88 3.78 -5.80
CA GLU A 53 -9.02 4.61 -5.38
C GLU A 53 -8.63 5.71 -4.39
N ASP A 54 -7.47 5.60 -3.72
CA ASP A 54 -7.00 6.63 -2.80
C ASP A 54 -5.83 7.42 -3.38
N PHE A 55 -4.61 6.98 -3.15
CA PHE A 55 -3.42 7.80 -3.38
C PHE A 55 -3.29 8.35 -4.80
N LYS A 56 -3.36 7.50 -5.82
CA LYS A 56 -3.29 7.94 -7.22
C LYS A 56 -4.44 8.88 -7.57
N THR A 57 -5.64 8.51 -7.20
CA THR A 57 -6.86 9.26 -7.53
C THR A 57 -6.87 10.62 -6.84
N ARG A 58 -6.49 10.68 -5.56
CA ARG A 58 -6.44 11.94 -4.81
C ARG A 58 -5.30 12.84 -5.24
N PHE A 59 -4.13 12.26 -5.48
CA PHE A 59 -3.02 13.01 -6.05
C PHE A 59 -3.40 13.62 -7.42
N LYS A 60 -3.97 12.80 -8.32
CA LYS A 60 -4.46 13.28 -9.61
C LYS A 60 -5.51 14.38 -9.46
N ASN A 61 -6.41 14.23 -8.50
CA ASN A 61 -7.44 15.22 -8.23
C ASN A 61 -6.86 16.59 -7.85
N VAL A 62 -5.88 16.65 -6.93
CA VAL A 62 -5.28 17.94 -6.53
C VAL A 62 -4.46 18.58 -7.65
N ILE A 63 -3.94 17.81 -8.60
CA ILE A 63 -3.22 18.34 -9.77
C ILE A 63 -4.17 18.82 -10.87
N GLU A 64 -5.21 18.04 -11.18
CA GLU A 64 -6.05 18.28 -12.36
C GLU A 64 -7.35 19.05 -12.03
N THR A 65 -7.90 18.82 -10.83
CA THR A 65 -9.19 19.39 -10.42
C THR A 65 -9.21 19.78 -8.93
N PRO A 66 -8.31 20.66 -8.47
CA PRO A 66 -8.08 20.95 -7.05
C PRO A 66 -9.32 21.48 -6.30
N HIS A 67 -10.28 22.03 -7.03
CA HIS A 67 -11.53 22.56 -6.44
C HIS A 67 -12.63 21.49 -6.26
N LYS A 68 -12.42 20.28 -6.78
CA LYS A 68 -13.39 19.18 -6.68
C LYS A 68 -12.88 18.13 -5.70
N ARG A 69 -13.53 18.01 -4.55
CA ARG A 69 -13.18 16.95 -3.59
C ARG A 69 -13.50 15.57 -4.16
N PRO A 70 -12.57 14.60 -4.06
CA PRO A 70 -12.87 13.22 -4.42
C PRO A 70 -13.89 12.62 -3.46
N PRO A 71 -14.59 11.54 -3.85
CA PRO A 71 -15.51 10.82 -2.96
C PRO A 71 -14.81 10.36 -1.68
N ALA A 72 -15.60 10.26 -0.61
CA ALA A 72 -15.12 9.57 0.59
C ALA A 72 -14.95 8.08 0.31
N ILE A 73 -13.94 7.48 0.93
CA ILE A 73 -13.67 6.04 0.89
C ILE A 73 -13.68 5.48 2.31
N ASP A 74 -13.93 4.19 2.42
CA ASP A 74 -13.82 3.44 3.69
C ASP A 74 -12.97 2.18 3.47
N PRO A 75 -11.63 2.31 3.50
CA PRO A 75 -10.72 1.19 3.27
C PRO A 75 -10.86 0.05 4.28
N VAL A 76 -11.36 0.33 5.49
CA VAL A 76 -11.60 -0.69 6.51
C VAL A 76 -12.82 -1.53 6.15
N ALA A 77 -13.90 -0.88 5.67
CA ALA A 77 -15.09 -1.59 5.21
C ALA A 77 -14.82 -2.46 3.98
N TRP A 78 -13.90 -2.05 3.08
CA TRP A 78 -13.56 -2.80 1.87
C TRP A 78 -13.14 -4.24 2.13
N VAL A 79 -12.47 -4.53 3.25
CA VAL A 79 -12.03 -5.89 3.60
C VAL A 79 -13.21 -6.87 3.57
N LYS A 80 -14.33 -6.45 4.16
CA LYS A 80 -15.57 -7.24 4.20
C LYS A 80 -16.36 -7.11 2.91
N ASP A 81 -16.59 -5.89 2.45
CA ASP A 81 -17.49 -5.59 1.32
C ASP A 81 -16.97 -6.18 0.01
N ARG A 82 -15.63 -6.22 -0.16
CA ARG A 82 -14.94 -6.79 -1.33
C ARG A 82 -14.43 -8.20 -1.08
N LYS A 83 -14.75 -8.79 0.08
CA LYS A 83 -14.40 -10.16 0.45
C LYS A 83 -12.94 -10.50 0.17
N TYR A 84 -12.03 -9.75 0.77
CA TYR A 84 -10.59 -9.90 0.52
C TYR A 84 -10.09 -11.33 0.75
N THR A 85 -10.62 -12.05 1.73
CA THR A 85 -10.25 -13.44 2.03
C THR A 85 -10.64 -14.44 0.94
N GLU A 86 -11.56 -14.08 0.03
CA GLU A 86 -12.02 -14.93 -1.08
C GLU A 86 -11.32 -14.58 -2.41
N GLN A 87 -10.42 -13.57 -2.43
CA GLN A 87 -9.73 -13.13 -3.64
C GLN A 87 -8.57 -14.08 -4.00
N ASN A 88 -8.15 -14.03 -5.26
CA ASN A 88 -6.97 -14.76 -5.71
C ASN A 88 -5.70 -13.95 -5.40
N PHE A 89 -4.77 -14.54 -4.65
CA PHE A 89 -3.56 -13.88 -4.19
C PHE A 89 -2.63 -13.45 -5.34
N GLU A 90 -2.35 -14.36 -6.28
CA GLU A 90 -1.44 -14.10 -7.39
C GLU A 90 -2.01 -13.05 -8.36
N GLU A 91 -3.32 -13.11 -8.61
CA GLU A 91 -4.01 -12.09 -9.42
C GLU A 91 -3.97 -10.73 -8.76
N LYS A 92 -4.17 -10.63 -7.44
CA LYS A 92 -4.11 -9.35 -6.71
C LYS A 92 -2.71 -8.79 -6.65
N LEU A 93 -1.70 -9.64 -6.42
CA LEU A 93 -0.31 -9.22 -6.48
C LEU A 93 0.06 -8.66 -7.87
N SER A 94 -0.30 -9.39 -8.92
CA SER A 94 -0.08 -8.95 -10.31
C SER A 94 -0.80 -7.64 -10.61
N SER A 95 -2.06 -7.50 -10.19
CA SER A 95 -2.87 -6.29 -10.38
C SER A 95 -2.27 -5.08 -9.65
N PHE A 96 -1.80 -5.25 -8.42
CA PHE A 96 -1.10 -4.20 -7.68
C PHE A 96 0.16 -3.73 -8.40
N ILE A 97 0.99 -4.66 -8.89
CA ILE A 97 2.22 -4.33 -9.62
C ILE A 97 1.90 -3.53 -10.89
N GLN A 98 0.92 -3.99 -11.66
CA GLN A 98 0.49 -3.30 -12.88
C GLN A 98 -0.04 -1.90 -12.59
N GLU A 99 -0.91 -1.76 -11.58
CA GLU A 99 -1.49 -0.46 -11.21
C GLU A 99 -0.43 0.51 -10.71
N ARG A 100 0.54 0.04 -9.90
CA ARG A 100 1.68 0.83 -9.45
C ARG A 100 2.56 1.28 -10.64
N ASP A 101 2.76 0.45 -11.63
CA ASP A 101 3.49 0.84 -12.85
C ASP A 101 2.76 1.95 -13.61
N GLU A 102 1.43 1.89 -13.71
CA GLU A 102 0.64 2.97 -14.33
C GLU A 102 0.70 4.26 -13.50
N SER A 103 0.69 4.16 -12.18
CA SER A 103 0.87 5.31 -11.29
C SER A 103 2.23 5.98 -11.49
N ILE A 104 3.30 5.21 -11.53
CA ILE A 104 4.66 5.71 -11.77
C ILE A 104 4.77 6.35 -13.16
N LYS A 105 4.19 5.73 -14.19
CA LYS A 105 4.15 6.30 -15.54
C LYS A 105 3.38 7.62 -15.58
N TYR A 106 2.25 7.70 -14.88
CA TYR A 106 1.49 8.94 -14.77
C TYR A 106 2.34 10.05 -14.12
N LEU A 107 2.95 9.79 -12.97
CA LEU A 107 3.79 10.75 -12.26
C LEU A 107 4.96 11.25 -13.13
N LYS A 108 5.65 10.34 -13.85
CA LYS A 108 6.78 10.66 -14.72
C LYS A 108 6.39 11.52 -15.96
N ARG A 109 5.11 11.55 -16.36
CA ARG A 109 4.62 12.37 -17.47
C ARG A 109 4.27 13.80 -17.08
N LEU A 110 4.19 14.10 -15.79
CA LEU A 110 3.84 15.44 -15.33
C LEU A 110 5.00 16.41 -15.58
N LEU A 111 4.70 17.47 -16.33
CA LEU A 111 5.66 18.54 -16.65
C LEU A 111 5.49 19.69 -15.66
N ASN A 112 6.37 19.79 -14.67
CA ASN A 112 6.39 20.85 -13.66
C ASN A 112 5.01 21.11 -13.01
N PRO A 113 4.34 20.09 -12.44
CA PRO A 113 3.04 20.29 -11.81
C PRO A 113 3.17 21.20 -10.59
N ASP A 114 2.16 22.02 -10.37
CA ASP A 114 2.04 22.80 -9.13
C ASP A 114 1.58 21.84 -8.01
N LEU A 115 2.53 21.40 -7.20
CA LEU A 115 2.27 20.47 -6.09
C LEU A 115 1.68 21.15 -4.85
N THR A 116 1.51 22.47 -4.86
CA THR A 116 0.94 23.25 -3.73
C THR A 116 -0.57 23.42 -3.83
N GLN A 117 -1.16 23.08 -4.98
CA GLN A 117 -2.60 23.09 -5.16
C GLN A 117 -3.25 21.99 -4.33
N GLY A 118 -4.40 22.32 -3.74
CA GLY A 118 -5.10 21.37 -2.86
C GLY A 118 -6.37 21.97 -2.27
N TYR A 119 -6.83 21.37 -1.19
CA TYR A 119 -8.06 21.76 -0.48
C TYR A 119 -7.95 21.48 1.01
N ASP A 120 -8.80 22.13 1.80
CA ASP A 120 -8.89 21.83 3.23
C ASP A 120 -9.64 20.51 3.49
N TYR A 121 -8.99 19.62 4.26
CA TYR A 121 -9.51 18.28 4.51
C TYR A 121 -9.57 17.96 6.02
N GLY A 122 -10.54 18.56 6.68
CA GLY A 122 -10.87 18.30 8.08
C GLY A 122 -9.65 18.38 9.02
N LYS A 123 -9.40 17.31 9.75
CA LYS A 123 -8.30 17.25 10.75
C LYS A 123 -6.89 17.31 10.14
N PHE A 124 -6.76 17.11 8.85
CA PHE A 124 -5.47 17.14 8.16
C PHE A 124 -5.09 18.55 7.67
N GLY A 125 -6.02 19.53 7.79
CA GLY A 125 -5.79 20.88 7.28
C GLY A 125 -5.74 20.89 5.73
N HIS A 126 -4.85 21.72 5.19
CA HIS A 126 -4.63 21.81 3.74
C HIS A 126 -3.88 20.57 3.25
N VAL A 127 -4.49 19.85 2.30
CA VAL A 127 -3.90 18.68 1.64
C VAL A 127 -3.62 19.01 0.18
N ASP A 128 -2.40 18.75 -0.25
CA ASP A 128 -1.88 19.12 -1.57
C ASP A 128 -1.12 17.95 -2.22
N GLY A 129 -0.51 18.18 -3.36
CA GLY A 129 0.27 17.16 -4.06
C GLY A 129 1.43 16.61 -3.21
N ILE A 130 2.09 17.48 -2.42
CA ILE A 130 3.19 17.05 -1.53
C ILE A 130 2.65 16.17 -0.41
N PHE A 131 1.51 16.53 0.17
CA PHE A 131 0.84 15.74 1.20
C PHE A 131 0.54 14.32 0.68
N PHE A 132 -0.09 14.20 -0.50
CA PHE A 132 -0.45 12.88 -1.03
C PHE A 132 0.77 12.05 -1.40
N LEU A 133 1.80 12.60 -2.05
CA LEU A 133 3.03 11.87 -2.35
C LEU A 133 3.74 11.39 -1.08
N THR A 134 3.78 12.23 -0.04
CA THR A 134 4.42 11.88 1.23
C THR A 134 3.68 10.74 1.92
N ASN A 135 2.34 10.82 1.99
CA ASN A 135 1.53 9.80 2.64
C ASN A 135 1.48 8.49 1.84
N TRP A 136 1.53 8.55 0.51
CA TRP A 136 1.63 7.37 -0.34
C TRP A 136 2.88 6.54 -0.02
N LEU A 137 4.05 7.19 0.04
CA LEU A 137 5.29 6.52 0.44
C LEU A 137 5.25 6.01 1.87
N ALA A 138 4.71 6.80 2.80
CA ALA A 138 4.58 6.41 4.19
C ALA A 138 3.68 5.17 4.36
N HIS A 139 2.58 5.10 3.59
CA HIS A 139 1.66 3.98 3.56
C HIS A 139 2.34 2.69 3.08
N ASP A 140 3.12 2.77 2.00
CA ASP A 140 3.93 1.63 1.55
C ASP A 140 4.84 1.10 2.67
N TYR A 141 5.57 1.99 3.35
CA TYR A 141 6.48 1.58 4.43
C TYR A 141 5.74 0.96 5.63
N LEU A 142 4.54 1.44 5.96
CA LEU A 142 3.70 0.83 7.00
C LEU A 142 3.32 -0.61 6.61
N HIS A 143 2.93 -0.83 5.36
CA HIS A 143 2.55 -2.17 4.91
C HIS A 143 3.75 -3.08 4.65
N ILE A 144 4.90 -2.58 4.18
CA ILE A 144 6.14 -3.36 4.14
C ILE A 144 6.52 -3.83 5.55
N LYS A 145 6.47 -2.94 6.54
CA LYS A 145 6.68 -3.32 7.94
C LYS A 145 5.69 -4.40 8.39
N GLN A 146 4.41 -4.27 8.05
CA GLN A 146 3.38 -5.24 8.40
C GLN A 146 3.61 -6.61 7.73
N ILE A 147 3.95 -6.63 6.45
CA ILE A 147 4.29 -7.84 5.69
C ILE A 147 5.51 -8.54 6.33
N VAL A 148 6.59 -7.80 6.58
CA VAL A 148 7.81 -8.35 7.18
C VAL A 148 7.51 -8.91 8.59
N ARG A 149 6.66 -8.24 9.37
CA ARG A 149 6.22 -8.72 10.67
C ARG A 149 5.45 -10.04 10.56
N LEU A 150 4.52 -10.16 9.63
CA LEU A 150 3.77 -11.39 9.40
C LEU A 150 4.69 -12.55 9.01
N LYS A 151 5.63 -12.31 8.11
CA LYS A 151 6.62 -13.33 7.70
C LYS A 151 7.53 -13.75 8.85
N TYR A 152 7.99 -12.80 9.67
CA TYR A 152 8.76 -13.08 10.87
C TYR A 152 7.97 -13.97 11.85
N ASP A 153 6.73 -13.58 12.16
CA ASP A 153 5.89 -14.35 13.09
C ASP A 153 5.49 -15.71 12.52
N TYR A 154 5.22 -15.80 11.20
CA TYR A 154 4.95 -17.08 10.54
C TYR A 154 6.16 -18.02 10.59
N THR A 155 7.38 -17.50 10.52
CA THR A 155 8.60 -18.31 10.64
C THR A 155 8.63 -19.11 11.95
N SER A 156 8.08 -18.57 13.04
CA SER A 156 7.97 -19.27 14.32
C SER A 156 7.02 -20.47 14.29
N GLN A 157 6.11 -20.53 13.29
CA GLN A 157 5.17 -21.66 13.13
C GLN A 157 5.78 -22.84 12.34
N LEU A 158 6.93 -22.61 11.69
CA LEU A 158 7.56 -23.64 10.84
C LEU A 158 8.35 -24.68 11.64
N SER A 159 8.59 -24.41 12.92
CA SER A 159 9.29 -25.31 13.80
C SER A 159 8.92 -25.04 15.27
N ASP A 160 9.22 -25.97 16.15
CA ASP A 160 9.12 -25.82 17.61
C ASP A 160 10.32 -25.11 18.24
N LYS A 161 11.19 -24.50 17.42
CA LYS A 161 12.38 -23.78 17.89
C LYS A 161 12.06 -22.31 18.17
N GLN A 162 12.69 -21.79 19.20
CA GLN A 162 12.65 -20.35 19.50
C GLN A 162 13.42 -19.57 18.44
N ILE A 163 12.89 -18.41 18.05
CA ILE A 163 13.52 -17.53 17.06
C ILE A 163 14.20 -16.30 17.68
N ASP A 164 14.16 -16.16 18.99
CA ASP A 164 14.76 -15.06 19.76
C ASP A 164 16.29 -15.04 19.71
N TYR A 165 16.95 -16.16 19.35
CA TYR A 165 18.37 -16.20 19.03
C TYR A 165 18.74 -15.22 17.90
N ALA A 166 17.84 -14.99 16.94
CA ALA A 166 18.04 -14.02 15.87
C ALA A 166 17.82 -12.56 16.32
N GLY A 167 17.37 -12.36 17.56
CA GLY A 167 16.98 -11.06 18.12
C GLY A 167 15.46 -10.97 18.37
N THR A 168 15.06 -9.87 19.01
CA THR A 168 13.65 -9.62 19.33
C THR A 168 13.07 -8.57 18.40
N TRP A 169 11.85 -8.79 17.95
CA TRP A 169 11.10 -7.79 17.20
C TRP A 169 10.55 -6.73 18.17
N THR A 170 11.09 -5.52 18.08
CA THR A 170 10.64 -4.34 18.84
C THR A 170 9.69 -3.45 18.03
#